data_c535b4bc5903221052a5509f84fa6efb
#
_entry.id   c535b4bc5903221052a5509f84fa6efb
#
_cell.length_a   1.000
_cell.length_b   1.000
_cell.length_c   1.000
_cell.angle_alpha   90.00
_cell.angle_beta   90.00
_cell.angle_gamma   90.00
#
_symmetry.space_group_name_H-M   'P 1'
#
loop_
_entity.id
_entity.type
_entity.pdbx_description
1 polymer ?
#
loop_
_entity_poly.entity_id
_entity_poly.type
_entity_poly.pdbx_seq_one_letter_code
_entity_poly.pdbx_strand_id
1 'polypeptide(L)'
;MPRTREPSAHCTTSSLSAPSPCSCRETLGRALMPLASSTLDGCLEDYFRQSEQLATRMILKSNEKRVAGLLLQVLPGHSEEQADAAFDDVAACAATVSTAELTELAADELLPKLFAGRAIRLFSAKPVQHDCRCTPERLAGVVRMLGEEEVKSLLAEQGHVELTCEFCNRAFRYDDAQVQTILRGGSSESSLVH
;
A
#
# COMPACT_ATOMS: atom_id res chain seq x y z
N MET A 1 43.10 -1.02 -1.41
CA MET A 1 42.54 0.31 -1.18
C MET A 1 41.05 0.26 -1.53
N PRO A 2 40.13 0.26 -0.59
CA PRO A 2 38.69 0.29 -0.85
C PRO A 2 38.21 1.74 -0.93
N ARG A 3 37.41 2.03 -1.95
CA ARG A 3 36.77 3.34 -2.15
C ARG A 3 35.57 3.45 -1.24
N THR A 4 35.65 4.39 -0.34
CA THR A 4 34.51 4.87 0.49
C THR A 4 33.52 5.62 -0.40
N ARG A 5 32.25 5.19 -0.40
CA ARG A 5 31.13 5.97 -0.94
C ARG A 5 30.58 6.85 0.17
N GLU A 6 30.68 8.13 -0.02
CA GLU A 6 30.00 9.13 0.81
C GLU A 6 28.48 9.16 0.54
N PRO A 7 27.65 9.34 1.56
CA PRO A 7 26.23 9.64 1.38
C PRO A 7 26.04 11.17 1.39
N SER A 8 25.79 11.78 0.25
CA SER A 8 25.36 13.16 0.17
C SER A 8 23.94 13.27 -0.34
N ALA A 9 23.04 13.70 0.51
CA ALA A 9 21.86 14.47 0.10
C ALA A 9 21.34 15.29 1.26
N HIS A 10 21.93 16.46 1.45
CA HIS A 10 21.33 17.54 2.22
C HIS A 10 20.15 18.13 1.44
N CYS A 11 18.95 18.02 1.97
CA CYS A 11 17.83 18.82 1.53
C CYS A 11 17.87 20.16 2.27
N THR A 12 18.42 21.20 1.63
CA THR A 12 18.41 22.56 2.13
C THR A 12 17.07 23.21 1.80
N THR A 13 16.38 23.65 2.84
CA THR A 13 15.17 24.47 2.74
C THR A 13 15.53 25.89 2.36
N SER A 14 15.03 26.37 1.23
CA SER A 14 14.90 27.81 0.94
C SER A 14 13.66 28.06 0.08
N SER A 15 12.89 29.03 0.53
CA SER A 15 11.84 29.81 -0.14
C SER A 15 10.48 29.16 -0.43
N LEU A 16 9.51 29.81 0.16
CA LEU A 16 8.06 29.86 -0.04
C LEU A 16 7.60 29.66 -1.51
N SER A 17 7.25 28.45 -1.85
CA SER A 17 6.28 28.12 -2.89
C SER A 17 5.70 26.74 -2.54
N ALA A 18 4.41 26.56 -2.82
CA ALA A 18 3.64 25.39 -2.45
C ALA A 18 4.40 24.08 -2.75
N PRO A 19 4.44 23.11 -1.83
CA PRO A 19 5.15 21.87 -2.08
C PRO A 19 4.44 21.11 -3.18
N SER A 20 5.12 20.96 -4.31
CA SER A 20 4.79 19.96 -5.29
C SER A 20 4.70 18.58 -4.61
N PRO A 21 3.73 17.72 -4.95
CA PRO A 21 3.64 16.40 -4.37
C PRO A 21 4.97 15.69 -4.62
N CYS A 22 5.65 15.34 -3.54
CA CYS A 22 6.90 14.59 -3.59
C CYS A 22 6.61 13.28 -4.31
N SER A 23 7.06 13.17 -5.55
CA SER A 23 6.96 11.96 -6.36
C SER A 23 7.99 10.95 -5.86
N CYS A 24 7.72 10.34 -4.72
CA CYS A 24 8.38 9.11 -4.34
C CYS A 24 7.90 8.03 -5.31
N ARG A 25 8.68 7.78 -6.35
CA ARG A 25 8.53 6.59 -7.19
C ARG A 25 9.01 5.40 -6.38
N GLU A 26 8.20 4.94 -5.45
CA GLU A 26 8.39 3.61 -4.89
C GLU A 26 8.02 2.59 -5.96
N THR A 27 9.01 1.82 -6.36
CA THR A 27 8.81 0.61 -7.13
C THR A 27 8.00 -0.32 -6.22
N LEU A 28 6.74 -0.60 -6.56
CA LEU A 28 5.93 -1.59 -5.84
C LEU A 28 6.65 -2.93 -5.97
N GLY A 29 7.43 -3.29 -4.95
CA GLY A 29 7.99 -4.61 -4.80
C GLY A 29 6.89 -5.56 -4.33
N ARG A 30 6.73 -6.70 -4.96
CA ARG A 30 5.94 -7.80 -4.41
C ARG A 30 6.82 -8.52 -3.39
N ALA A 31 6.36 -8.58 -2.14
CA ALA A 31 6.95 -9.44 -1.12
C ALA A 31 6.06 -10.67 -0.94
N LEU A 32 6.66 -11.86 -1.05
CA LEU A 32 5.99 -13.11 -0.70
C LEU A 32 6.35 -13.45 0.73
N MET A 33 5.34 -13.67 1.55
CA MET A 33 5.50 -14.01 2.95
C MET A 33 4.77 -15.29 3.29
N PRO A 34 5.34 -16.15 4.16
CA PRO A 34 4.58 -17.21 4.77
C PRO A 34 3.52 -16.61 5.70
N LEU A 35 2.28 -17.06 5.60
CA LEU A 35 1.21 -16.72 6.53
C LEU A 35 1.40 -17.55 7.82
N ALA A 36 2.23 -17.07 8.72
CA ALA A 36 2.55 -17.75 9.98
C ALA A 36 1.51 -17.47 11.08
N SER A 37 0.89 -16.28 11.04
CA SER A 37 -0.19 -15.91 11.96
C SER A 37 -1.57 -16.29 11.40
N SER A 38 -2.54 -16.52 12.30
CA SER A 38 -3.93 -16.76 11.94
C SER A 38 -4.72 -15.49 11.59
N THR A 39 -4.13 -14.31 11.82
CA THR A 39 -4.75 -13.01 11.59
C THR A 39 -3.92 -12.16 10.64
N LEU A 40 -4.58 -11.26 9.91
CA LEU A 40 -3.91 -10.39 8.93
C LEU A 40 -2.94 -9.42 9.60
N ASP A 41 -3.33 -8.83 10.72
CA ASP A 41 -2.47 -7.96 11.52
C ASP A 41 -1.22 -8.68 12.01
N GLY A 42 -1.36 -9.90 12.53
CA GLY A 42 -0.21 -10.72 12.91
C GLY A 42 0.71 -11.07 11.74
N CYS A 43 0.17 -11.38 10.56
CA CYS A 43 1.00 -11.62 9.37
C CYS A 43 1.78 -10.37 8.95
N LEU A 44 1.15 -9.19 9.04
CA LEU A 44 1.82 -7.93 8.73
C LEU A 44 2.88 -7.57 9.78
N GLU A 45 2.64 -7.81 11.08
CA GLU A 45 3.65 -7.66 12.14
C GLU A 45 4.88 -8.55 11.88
N ASP A 46 4.65 -9.81 11.48
CA ASP A 46 5.73 -10.73 11.10
C ASP A 46 6.54 -10.21 9.92
N TYR A 47 5.88 -9.62 8.95
CA TYR A 47 6.55 -8.97 7.82
C TYR A 47 7.46 -7.83 8.28
N PHE A 48 6.94 -6.87 9.03
CA PHE A 48 7.73 -5.74 9.50
C PHE A 48 8.91 -6.16 10.37
N ARG A 49 8.72 -7.19 11.20
CA ARG A 49 9.80 -7.75 12.02
C ARG A 49 10.91 -8.36 11.18
N GLN A 50 10.57 -9.07 10.08
CA GLN A 50 11.54 -9.74 9.23
C GLN A 50 12.22 -8.81 8.21
N SER A 51 11.46 -7.88 7.62
CA SER A 51 11.95 -7.02 6.55
C SER A 51 12.56 -5.72 7.05
N GLU A 52 11.96 -5.09 8.05
CA GLU A 52 12.37 -3.77 8.54
C GLU A 52 13.13 -3.82 9.85
N GLN A 53 13.09 -4.94 10.57
CA GLN A 53 13.72 -5.14 11.88
C GLN A 53 13.23 -4.08 12.92
N LEU A 54 12.03 -3.58 12.75
CA LEU A 54 11.40 -2.60 13.63
C LEU A 54 10.30 -3.27 14.44
N ALA A 55 10.30 -3.03 15.77
CA ALA A 55 9.19 -3.45 16.61
C ALA A 55 7.92 -2.74 16.13
N THR A 56 6.99 -3.53 15.65
CA THR A 56 5.74 -3.07 15.05
C THR A 56 4.57 -3.81 15.67
N ARG A 57 3.52 -3.08 16.03
CA ARG A 57 2.23 -3.63 16.44
C ARG A 57 1.17 -3.07 15.51
N MET A 58 0.32 -3.95 15.02
CA MET A 58 -0.78 -3.58 14.15
C MET A 58 -2.10 -4.08 14.72
N ILE A 59 -3.11 -3.23 14.73
CA ILE A 59 -4.45 -3.57 15.17
C ILE A 59 -5.39 -3.23 14.03
N LEU A 60 -6.02 -4.25 13.45
CA LEU A 60 -6.98 -4.10 12.37
C LEU A 60 -8.37 -4.44 12.89
N LYS A 61 -9.34 -3.57 12.64
CA LYS A 61 -10.74 -3.76 12.99
C LYS A 61 -11.62 -3.42 11.81
N SER A 62 -12.70 -4.14 11.67
CA SER A 62 -13.71 -3.88 10.65
C SER A 62 -15.11 -4.05 11.20
N ASN A 63 -16.03 -3.29 10.65
CA ASN A 63 -17.47 -3.48 10.79
C ASN A 63 -18.09 -3.55 9.38
N GLU A 64 -19.40 -3.64 9.27
CA GLU A 64 -20.10 -3.74 7.98
C GLU A 64 -19.85 -2.56 7.03
N LYS A 65 -19.40 -1.41 7.54
CA LYS A 65 -19.28 -0.15 6.77
C LYS A 65 -17.84 0.35 6.63
N ARG A 66 -16.97 0.00 7.57
CA ARG A 66 -15.63 0.59 7.67
C ARG A 66 -14.57 -0.43 8.06
N VAL A 67 -13.38 -0.20 7.55
CA VAL A 67 -12.15 -0.85 8.00
C VAL A 67 -11.25 0.24 8.58
N ALA A 68 -10.64 -0.03 9.70
CA ALA A 68 -9.71 0.89 10.34
C ALA A 68 -8.50 0.12 10.90
N GLY A 69 -7.36 0.79 10.98
CA GLY A 69 -6.15 0.22 11.50
C GLY A 69 -5.35 1.22 12.34
N LEU A 70 -4.72 0.72 13.38
CA LEU A 70 -3.75 1.43 14.19
C LEU A 70 -2.40 0.72 14.06
N LEU A 71 -1.40 1.44 13.59
CA LEU A 71 -0.02 0.97 13.49
C LEU A 71 0.82 1.69 14.54
N LEU A 72 1.52 0.92 15.36
CA LEU A 72 2.55 1.40 16.27
C LEU A 72 3.90 0.89 15.78
N GLN A 73 4.88 1.77 15.76
CA GLN A 73 6.23 1.40 15.34
C GLN A 73 7.25 2.21 16.12
N VAL A 74 8.32 1.56 16.55
CA VAL A 74 9.44 2.24 17.20
C VAL A 74 10.20 3.06 16.16
N LEU A 75 10.48 4.32 16.46
CA LEU A 75 11.32 5.16 15.60
C LEU A 75 12.79 4.80 15.81
N PRO A 76 13.59 4.71 14.74
CA PRO A 76 15.02 4.46 14.85
C PRO A 76 15.72 5.53 15.67
N GLY A 77 16.76 5.16 16.45
CA GLY A 77 17.61 6.10 17.18
C GLY A 77 17.50 6.06 18.70
N HIS A 78 16.70 5.15 19.25
CA HIS A 78 16.67 4.88 20.70
C HIS A 78 17.45 3.59 21.04
N SER A 79 17.94 3.44 22.29
CA SER A 79 18.54 2.19 22.74
C SER A 79 17.46 1.10 22.78
N GLU A 80 17.79 -0.10 22.28
CA GLU A 80 16.83 -1.20 22.11
C GLU A 80 16.09 -1.54 23.41
N GLU A 81 16.80 -1.68 24.54
CA GLU A 81 16.19 -2.08 25.82
C GLU A 81 15.14 -1.08 26.38
N GLN A 82 15.38 0.23 26.21
CA GLN A 82 14.44 1.25 26.68
C GLN A 82 13.26 1.43 25.71
N ALA A 83 13.52 1.22 24.43
CA ALA A 83 12.51 1.30 23.39
C ALA A 83 11.51 0.15 23.51
N ASP A 84 11.99 -1.07 23.79
CA ASP A 84 11.15 -2.27 23.87
C ASP A 84 10.18 -2.20 25.05
N ALA A 85 10.65 -1.86 26.25
CA ALA A 85 9.79 -1.73 27.43
C ALA A 85 8.72 -0.65 27.27
N ALA A 86 9.09 0.51 26.70
CA ALA A 86 8.16 1.60 26.43
C ALA A 86 7.17 1.22 25.32
N PHE A 87 7.63 0.46 24.32
CA PHE A 87 6.79 -0.02 23.23
C PHE A 87 5.74 -1.01 23.69
N ASP A 88 6.12 -1.98 24.52
CA ASP A 88 5.20 -2.98 25.07
C ASP A 88 4.07 -2.33 25.87
N ASP A 89 4.38 -1.32 26.66
CA ASP A 89 3.42 -0.59 27.47
C ASP A 89 2.44 0.23 26.57
N VAL A 90 2.95 0.86 25.50
CA VAL A 90 2.11 1.56 24.51
C VAL A 90 1.27 0.55 23.71
N ALA A 91 1.84 -0.59 23.34
CA ALA A 91 1.14 -1.65 22.61
C ALA A 91 0.02 -2.27 23.46
N ALA A 92 0.24 -2.46 24.76
CA ALA A 92 -0.78 -2.90 25.68
C ALA A 92 -1.97 -1.92 25.77
N CYS A 93 -1.70 -0.62 25.84
CA CYS A 93 -2.74 0.40 25.78
C CYS A 93 -3.51 0.34 24.44
N ALA A 94 -2.79 0.23 23.33
CA ALA A 94 -3.40 0.15 21.99
C ALA A 94 -4.30 -1.07 21.84
N ALA A 95 -3.91 -2.21 22.41
CA ALA A 95 -4.70 -3.46 22.37
C ALA A 95 -6.08 -3.35 23.03
N THR A 96 -6.30 -2.35 23.87
CA THR A 96 -7.60 -2.12 24.53
C THR A 96 -8.63 -1.47 23.63
N VAL A 97 -8.24 -0.98 22.44
CA VAL A 97 -9.14 -0.29 21.52
C VAL A 97 -10.26 -1.22 21.04
N SER A 98 -11.49 -0.77 21.18
CA SER A 98 -12.66 -1.49 20.66
C SER A 98 -12.83 -1.25 19.16
N THR A 99 -13.61 -2.13 18.51
CA THR A 99 -13.95 -1.96 17.09
C THR A 99 -14.68 -0.64 16.85
N ALA A 100 -15.66 -0.30 17.70
CA ALA A 100 -16.41 0.95 17.57
C ALA A 100 -15.50 2.18 17.69
N GLU A 101 -14.62 2.21 18.69
CA GLU A 101 -13.69 3.33 18.87
C GLU A 101 -12.78 3.51 17.67
N LEU A 102 -12.17 2.42 17.16
CA LEU A 102 -11.24 2.52 16.06
C LEU A 102 -11.92 2.87 14.72
N THR A 103 -13.16 2.43 14.50
CA THR A 103 -13.89 2.69 13.25
C THR A 103 -14.67 3.98 13.22
N GLU A 104 -15.01 4.56 14.39
CA GLU A 104 -15.94 5.69 14.48
C GLU A 104 -15.31 6.98 14.98
N LEU A 105 -14.34 6.89 15.91
CA LEU A 105 -13.69 8.09 16.46
C LEU A 105 -12.65 8.66 15.49
N ALA A 106 -12.54 9.98 15.48
CA ALA A 106 -11.45 10.66 14.79
C ALA A 106 -10.13 10.48 15.55
N ALA A 107 -9.01 10.57 14.86
CA ALA A 107 -7.69 10.29 15.46
C ALA A 107 -7.34 11.26 16.60
N ASP A 108 -7.79 12.51 16.53
CA ASP A 108 -7.62 13.55 17.55
C ASP A 108 -8.44 13.31 18.83
N GLU A 109 -9.51 12.51 18.74
CA GLU A 109 -10.29 12.05 19.87
C GLU A 109 -9.78 10.70 20.41
N LEU A 110 -9.48 9.77 19.52
CA LEU A 110 -9.06 8.41 19.86
C LEU A 110 -7.70 8.38 20.56
N LEU A 111 -6.69 9.02 19.97
CA LEU A 111 -5.32 8.88 20.44
C LEU A 111 -5.11 9.45 21.84
N PRO A 112 -5.63 10.66 22.22
CA PRO A 112 -5.54 11.15 23.60
C PRO A 112 -6.27 10.27 24.61
N LYS A 113 -7.38 9.63 24.21
CA LYS A 113 -8.14 8.72 25.06
C LYS A 113 -7.35 7.43 25.29
N LEU A 114 -6.82 6.84 24.23
CA LEU A 114 -6.13 5.57 24.25
C LEU A 114 -4.80 5.64 25.01
N PHE A 115 -4.08 6.75 24.85
CA PHE A 115 -2.78 7.01 25.48
C PHE A 115 -2.84 8.09 26.57
N ALA A 116 -3.90 8.07 27.35
CA ALA A 116 -4.10 9.04 28.43
C ALA A 116 -2.89 9.08 29.39
N GLY A 117 -2.50 10.28 29.78
CA GLY A 117 -1.34 10.50 30.67
C GLY A 117 0.03 10.46 29.98
N ARG A 118 0.08 10.27 28.67
CA ARG A 118 1.30 10.31 27.86
C ARG A 118 1.40 11.59 27.04
N ALA A 119 2.63 12.03 26.77
CA ALA A 119 2.86 13.14 25.86
C ALA A 119 2.63 12.67 24.42
N ILE A 120 1.63 13.23 23.75
CA ILE A 120 1.26 12.90 22.37
C ILE A 120 1.49 14.11 21.48
N ARG A 121 2.10 13.92 20.33
CA ARG A 121 2.20 14.90 19.28
C ARG A 121 1.35 14.48 18.09
N LEU A 122 0.27 15.20 17.85
CA LEU A 122 -0.61 14.96 16.70
C LEU A 122 -0.14 15.78 15.50
N PHE A 123 -0.11 15.15 14.35
CA PHE A 123 0.15 15.80 13.08
C PHE A 123 -1.16 15.95 12.31
N SER A 124 -1.25 17.00 11.51
CA SER A 124 -2.40 17.21 10.62
C SER A 124 -2.57 16.03 9.68
N ALA A 125 -3.81 15.56 9.56
CA ALA A 125 -4.15 14.51 8.62
C ALA A 125 -3.82 14.95 7.17
N LYS A 126 -3.23 14.03 6.40
CA LYS A 126 -3.01 14.23 4.97
C LYS A 126 -4.06 13.44 4.20
N PRO A 127 -4.67 14.03 3.15
CA PRO A 127 -5.57 13.29 2.30
C PRO A 127 -4.80 12.16 1.60
N VAL A 128 -5.39 10.97 1.59
CA VAL A 128 -4.90 9.83 0.83
C VAL A 128 -5.97 9.40 -0.16
N GLN A 129 -5.54 8.97 -1.34
CA GLN A 129 -6.44 8.43 -2.34
C GLN A 129 -5.85 7.15 -2.91
N HIS A 130 -6.74 6.27 -3.34
CA HIS A 130 -6.33 5.09 -4.08
C HIS A 130 -5.98 5.50 -5.51
N ASP A 131 -4.72 5.37 -5.89
CA ASP A 131 -4.24 5.66 -7.23
C ASP A 131 -3.57 4.42 -7.82
N CYS A 132 -4.31 3.73 -8.68
CA CYS A 132 -3.78 2.58 -9.39
C CYS A 132 -3.23 2.99 -10.75
N ARG A 133 -2.02 2.56 -11.03
CA ARG A 133 -1.34 2.81 -12.31
C ARG A 133 -1.77 1.89 -13.45
N CYS A 134 -2.87 1.15 -13.29
CA CYS A 134 -3.42 0.34 -14.36
C CYS A 134 -4.09 1.27 -15.39
N THR A 135 -3.46 1.40 -16.55
CA THR A 135 -4.05 2.13 -17.69
C THR A 135 -4.33 1.14 -18.81
N PRO A 136 -5.26 1.47 -19.73
CA PRO A 136 -5.52 0.65 -20.90
C PRO A 136 -4.25 0.33 -21.70
N GLU A 137 -3.33 1.30 -21.82
CA GLU A 137 -2.08 1.12 -22.58
C GLU A 137 -1.14 0.13 -21.92
N ARG A 138 -1.05 0.11 -20.58
CA ARG A 138 -0.24 -0.86 -19.84
C ARG A 138 -0.81 -2.26 -19.98
N LEU A 139 -2.12 -2.41 -19.92
CA LEU A 139 -2.79 -3.69 -20.09
C LEU A 139 -2.78 -4.18 -21.54
N ALA A 140 -2.83 -3.27 -22.51
CA ALA A 140 -2.55 -3.59 -23.91
C ALA A 140 -1.16 -4.22 -24.09
N GLY A 141 -0.18 -3.79 -23.28
CA GLY A 141 1.14 -4.43 -23.22
C GLY A 141 1.05 -5.90 -22.78
N VAL A 142 0.18 -6.23 -21.83
CA VAL A 142 -0.05 -7.61 -21.37
C VAL A 142 -0.70 -8.44 -22.49
N VAL A 143 -1.67 -7.89 -23.23
CA VAL A 143 -2.29 -8.56 -24.39
C VAL A 143 -1.23 -8.94 -25.42
N ARG A 144 -0.28 -8.03 -25.71
CA ARG A 144 0.84 -8.36 -26.64
C ARG A 144 1.74 -9.47 -26.11
N MET A 145 1.96 -9.54 -24.80
CA MET A 145 2.80 -10.58 -24.18
C MET A 145 2.17 -11.97 -24.21
N LEU A 146 0.83 -12.07 -24.21
CA LEU A 146 0.12 -13.34 -24.34
C LEU A 146 0.38 -14.01 -25.70
N GLY A 147 0.63 -13.21 -26.73
CA GLY A 147 0.86 -13.72 -28.08
C GLY A 147 -0.43 -13.88 -28.88
N GLU A 148 -0.25 -13.88 -30.21
CA GLU A 148 -1.38 -13.87 -31.15
C GLU A 148 -2.25 -15.14 -31.10
N GLU A 149 -1.64 -16.30 -30.89
CA GLU A 149 -2.36 -17.59 -30.86
C GLU A 149 -3.24 -17.70 -29.62
N GLU A 150 -2.72 -17.36 -28.45
CA GLU A 150 -3.46 -17.40 -27.19
C GLU A 150 -4.63 -16.41 -27.22
N VAL A 151 -4.37 -15.21 -27.70
CA VAL A 151 -5.38 -14.15 -27.80
C VAL A 151 -6.50 -14.55 -28.77
N LYS A 152 -6.19 -15.21 -29.90
CA LYS A 152 -7.18 -15.73 -30.84
C LYS A 152 -8.04 -16.84 -30.21
N SER A 153 -7.43 -17.72 -29.43
CA SER A 153 -8.16 -18.75 -28.69
C SER A 153 -9.18 -18.14 -27.72
N LEU A 154 -8.74 -17.15 -26.92
CA LEU A 154 -9.62 -16.43 -25.99
C LEU A 154 -10.77 -15.72 -26.71
N LEU A 155 -10.50 -15.07 -27.83
CA LEU A 155 -11.53 -14.41 -28.64
C LEU A 155 -12.54 -15.43 -29.23
N ALA A 156 -12.06 -16.59 -29.67
CA ALA A 156 -12.94 -17.63 -30.19
C ALA A 156 -13.85 -18.25 -29.11
N GLU A 157 -13.36 -18.37 -27.89
CA GLU A 157 -14.08 -18.96 -26.76
C GLU A 157 -15.05 -17.98 -26.10
N GLN A 158 -14.60 -16.74 -25.88
CA GLN A 158 -15.28 -15.76 -25.03
C GLN A 158 -15.80 -14.53 -25.78
N GLY A 159 -15.37 -14.34 -27.04
CA GLY A 159 -15.71 -13.18 -27.86
C GLY A 159 -14.98 -11.89 -27.48
N HIS A 160 -14.18 -11.91 -26.41
CA HIS A 160 -13.39 -10.77 -25.93
C HIS A 160 -12.22 -11.25 -25.09
N VAL A 161 -11.23 -10.38 -24.89
CA VAL A 161 -10.15 -10.57 -23.92
C VAL A 161 -10.42 -9.71 -22.71
N GLU A 162 -10.55 -10.32 -21.54
CA GLU A 162 -10.73 -9.62 -20.27
C GLU A 162 -9.47 -9.72 -19.43
N LEU A 163 -8.97 -8.56 -18.96
CA LEU A 163 -7.83 -8.46 -18.05
C LEU A 163 -8.26 -7.73 -16.80
N THR A 164 -8.08 -8.36 -15.65
CA THR A 164 -8.35 -7.73 -14.35
C THR A 164 -7.05 -7.28 -13.71
N CYS A 165 -7.01 -6.03 -13.27
CA CYS A 165 -5.87 -5.52 -12.53
C CYS A 165 -5.82 -6.17 -11.14
N GLU A 166 -4.75 -6.90 -10.84
CA GLU A 166 -4.56 -7.57 -9.54
C GLU A 166 -4.47 -6.61 -8.34
N PHE A 167 -4.20 -5.32 -8.60
CA PHE A 167 -4.04 -4.32 -7.54
C PHE A 167 -5.36 -3.63 -7.17
N CYS A 168 -6.15 -3.19 -8.15
CA CYS A 168 -7.39 -2.45 -7.90
C CYS A 168 -8.65 -3.21 -8.32
N ASN A 169 -8.50 -4.41 -8.81
CA ASN A 169 -9.57 -5.30 -9.28
C ASN A 169 -10.43 -4.71 -10.41
N ARG A 170 -9.92 -3.68 -11.10
CA ARG A 170 -10.60 -3.10 -12.25
C ARG A 170 -10.44 -4.01 -13.45
N ALA A 171 -11.56 -4.36 -14.10
CA ALA A 171 -11.57 -5.17 -15.29
C ALA A 171 -11.55 -4.30 -16.56
N PHE A 172 -10.79 -4.73 -17.56
CA PHE A 172 -10.65 -4.11 -18.86
C PHE A 172 -10.98 -5.15 -19.92
N ARG A 173 -11.91 -4.82 -20.81
CA ARG A 173 -12.30 -5.69 -21.91
C ARG A 173 -11.85 -5.14 -23.22
N TYR A 174 -11.34 -6.02 -24.08
CA TYR A 174 -10.88 -5.73 -25.42
C TYR A 174 -11.63 -6.63 -26.38
N ASP A 175 -12.33 -6.04 -27.35
CA ASP A 175 -12.95 -6.76 -28.46
C ASP A 175 -11.92 -7.15 -29.54
N ASP A 176 -12.35 -7.90 -30.54
CA ASP A 176 -11.47 -8.37 -31.63
C ASP A 176 -10.80 -7.20 -32.37
N ALA A 177 -11.53 -6.11 -32.66
CA ALA A 177 -10.98 -4.95 -33.38
C ALA A 177 -9.90 -4.23 -32.55
N GLN A 178 -10.13 -4.08 -31.25
CA GLN A 178 -9.18 -3.48 -30.30
C GLN A 178 -7.93 -4.34 -30.16
N VAL A 179 -8.12 -5.66 -30.05
CA VAL A 179 -7.02 -6.63 -29.96
C VAL A 179 -6.16 -6.59 -31.23
N GLN A 180 -6.77 -6.59 -32.41
CA GLN A 180 -6.04 -6.46 -33.67
C GLN A 180 -5.23 -5.16 -33.77
N THR A 181 -5.78 -4.07 -33.25
CA THR A 181 -5.07 -2.80 -33.17
C THR A 181 -3.87 -2.87 -32.23
N ILE A 182 -4.05 -3.48 -31.07
CA ILE A 182 -2.98 -3.69 -30.08
C ILE A 182 -1.84 -4.53 -30.65
N LEU A 183 -2.17 -5.65 -31.32
CA LEU A 183 -1.17 -6.55 -31.90
C LEU A 183 -0.38 -5.89 -33.02
N ARG A 184 -0.99 -4.99 -33.78
CA ARG A 184 -0.31 -4.18 -34.81
C ARG A 184 0.53 -3.02 -34.25
N GLY A 185 0.61 -2.86 -32.94
CA GLY A 185 1.39 -1.81 -32.29
C GLY A 185 0.64 -0.50 -32.06
N GLY A 186 -0.67 -0.46 -32.31
CA GLY A 186 -1.54 0.68 -32.01
C GLY A 186 -1.90 0.80 -30.52
N SER A 187 -2.35 1.98 -30.13
CA SER A 187 -3.05 2.18 -28.86
C SER A 187 -4.55 1.93 -29.06
N SER A 188 -5.19 1.19 -28.17
CA SER A 188 -6.64 1.00 -28.17
C SER A 188 -7.24 1.49 -26.87
N GLU A 189 -8.39 2.14 -26.95
CA GLU A 189 -9.21 2.42 -25.78
C GLU A 189 -9.93 1.13 -25.38
N SER A 190 -9.80 0.73 -24.12
CA SER A 190 -10.56 -0.38 -23.57
C SER A 190 -11.88 0.11 -23.01
N SER A 191 -12.93 -0.72 -23.07
CA SER A 191 -14.13 -0.48 -22.30
C SER A 191 -13.93 -0.91 -20.84
N LEU A 192 -14.15 0.02 -19.91
CA LEU A 192 -14.17 -0.27 -18.48
C LEU A 192 -15.45 -1.04 -18.13
N VAL A 193 -15.29 -2.13 -17.45
CA VAL A 193 -16.41 -2.88 -16.86
C VAL A 193 -16.48 -2.52 -15.39
N HIS A 194 -17.61 -1.99 -14.96
CA HIS A 194 -17.91 -1.64 -13.55
C HIS A 194 -18.51 -2.83 -12.82
#